data_03d0c12c02ce35286b576b8f93fdc257
#
_entry.id   03d0c12c02ce35286b576b8f93fdc257
#
_cell.length_a   1.000
_cell.length_b   1.000
_cell.length_c   1.000
_cell.angle_alpha   90.00
_cell.angle_beta   90.00
_cell.angle_gamma   90.00
#
_symmetry.space_group_name_H-M   'P 1'
#
loop_
_entity.id
_entity.type
_entity.pdbx_description
1 polymer ?
#
loop_
_entity_poly.entity_id
_entity_poly.type
_entity_poly.pdbx_seq_one_letter_code
_entity_poly.pdbx_strand_id
1 'polypeptide(L)'
;TDSFSWWRAQAVAFVLRPDSSARAEIDARMQACYKATHLPAHAVALHIRRGDKEKELKSLTSDETFVRVLNASILSAEWTKTHGVPIARHIFVSTEDKGSLDYVVSAFANVENVQVSYATVPRHSSTSSPMEIAKQVGPHNEVFNSLLNLRLSVQAHSVMGIFRSNWVRLINELRSTIGCHSNGLMIDPSEPDWLNGYSLEW
;
A
#
# COMPACT_ATOMS: atom_id res chain seq x y z
N THR A 1 4.26 24.83 -0.17
CA THR A 1 3.57 23.78 0.61
C THR A 1 2.09 24.05 0.60
N ASP A 2 1.31 23.11 0.11
CA ASP A 2 -0.13 23.20 0.13
C ASP A 2 -0.63 23.02 1.60
N SER A 3 -0.92 24.15 2.25
CA SER A 3 -1.39 24.18 3.65
C SER A 3 -2.65 23.32 3.85
N PHE A 4 -3.50 23.21 2.82
CA PHE A 4 -4.71 22.39 2.86
C PHE A 4 -4.39 20.90 2.97
N SER A 5 -3.43 20.40 2.19
CA SER A 5 -3.02 18.99 2.25
C SER A 5 -2.44 18.62 3.61
N TRP A 6 -1.66 19.51 4.22
CA TRP A 6 -1.15 19.32 5.58
C TRP A 6 -2.29 19.24 6.61
N TRP A 7 -3.23 20.17 6.58
CA TRP A 7 -4.40 20.16 7.47
C TRP A 7 -5.24 18.92 7.31
N ARG A 8 -5.47 18.49 6.07
CA ARG A 8 -6.22 17.26 5.78
C ARG A 8 -5.52 16.05 6.38
N ALA A 9 -4.21 15.93 6.21
CA ALA A 9 -3.44 14.81 6.76
C ALA A 9 -3.51 14.79 8.31
N GLN A 10 -3.45 15.93 8.99
CA GLN A 10 -3.61 16.02 10.45
C GLN A 10 -5.02 15.61 10.88
N ALA A 11 -6.06 16.11 10.20
CA ALA A 11 -7.45 15.76 10.49
C ALA A 11 -7.70 14.25 10.30
N VAL A 12 -7.18 13.67 9.23
CA VAL A 12 -7.27 12.22 8.98
C VAL A 12 -6.55 11.43 10.06
N ALA A 13 -5.36 11.83 10.46
CA ALA A 13 -4.61 11.17 11.52
C ALA A 13 -5.34 11.23 12.88
N PHE A 14 -6.04 12.33 13.15
CA PHE A 14 -6.85 12.48 14.36
C PHE A 14 -8.10 11.58 14.32
N VAL A 15 -8.85 11.60 13.22
CA VAL A 15 -10.12 10.84 13.07
C VAL A 15 -9.88 9.34 13.04
N LEU A 16 -8.80 8.90 12.40
CA LEU A 16 -8.45 7.48 12.29
C LEU A 16 -7.57 6.97 13.44
N ARG A 17 -7.45 7.72 14.50
CA ARG A 17 -6.71 7.27 15.69
C ARG A 17 -7.50 6.16 16.39
N PRO A 18 -7.02 4.89 16.36
CA PRO A 18 -7.74 3.81 17.01
C PRO A 18 -7.72 4.00 18.53
N ASP A 19 -8.82 3.67 19.19
CA ASP A 19 -8.84 3.53 20.63
C ASP A 19 -7.99 2.33 21.10
N SER A 20 -7.89 2.12 22.41
CA SER A 20 -7.06 1.07 22.97
C SER A 20 -7.54 -0.33 22.56
N SER A 21 -8.83 -0.55 22.44
CA SER A 21 -9.42 -1.84 22.07
C SER A 21 -9.14 -2.16 20.61
N ALA A 22 -9.43 -1.20 19.70
CA ALA A 22 -9.15 -1.36 18.27
C ALA A 22 -7.64 -1.55 18.01
N ARG A 23 -6.79 -0.85 18.75
CA ARG A 23 -5.34 -1.01 18.65
C ARG A 23 -4.91 -2.41 19.06
N ALA A 24 -5.40 -2.93 20.17
CA ALA A 24 -5.09 -4.28 20.64
C ALA A 24 -5.55 -5.34 19.62
N GLU A 25 -6.72 -5.18 19.01
CA GLU A 25 -7.21 -6.07 17.95
C GLU A 25 -6.30 -6.03 16.71
N ILE A 26 -5.90 -4.83 16.26
CA ILE A 26 -5.00 -4.68 15.11
C ILE A 26 -3.64 -5.35 15.42
N ASP A 27 -3.09 -5.13 16.60
CA ASP A 27 -1.80 -5.70 17.02
C ASP A 27 -1.88 -7.23 17.09
N ALA A 28 -2.96 -7.79 17.64
CA ALA A 28 -3.21 -9.23 17.65
C ALA A 28 -3.29 -9.83 16.24
N ARG A 29 -3.97 -9.14 15.30
CA ARG A 29 -4.04 -9.56 13.90
C ARG A 29 -2.69 -9.44 13.19
N MET A 30 -1.88 -8.44 13.50
CA MET A 30 -0.52 -8.35 12.97
C MET A 30 0.29 -9.58 13.34
N GLN A 31 0.24 -10.03 14.58
CA GLN A 31 0.93 -11.25 15.01
C GLN A 31 0.37 -12.50 14.33
N ALA A 32 -0.95 -12.62 14.22
CA ALA A 32 -1.59 -13.78 13.64
C ALA A 32 -1.42 -13.88 12.10
N CYS A 33 -1.60 -12.76 11.40
CA CYS A 33 -1.73 -12.74 9.95
C CYS A 33 -0.46 -12.28 9.20
N TYR A 34 0.43 -11.55 9.88
CA TYR A 34 1.69 -11.06 9.28
C TYR A 34 2.93 -11.64 9.98
N LYS A 35 2.81 -12.11 11.21
CA LYS A 35 3.86 -12.72 12.04
C LYS A 35 5.04 -11.79 12.38
N ALA A 36 4.84 -10.48 12.24
CA ALA A 36 5.78 -9.46 12.67
C ALA A 36 5.01 -8.18 13.05
N THR A 37 5.65 -7.30 13.82
CA THR A 37 5.05 -6.03 14.25
C THR A 37 5.43 -4.86 13.35
N HIS A 38 6.46 -5.03 12.53
CA HIS A 38 6.99 -3.96 11.68
C HIS A 38 7.42 -4.50 10.32
N LEU A 39 7.32 -3.64 9.32
CA LEU A 39 7.97 -3.86 8.04
C LEU A 39 9.49 -3.66 8.16
N PRO A 40 10.29 -4.36 7.35
CA PRO A 40 11.72 -4.07 7.23
C PRO A 40 11.97 -2.62 6.81
N ALA A 41 13.15 -2.10 7.19
CA ALA A 41 13.59 -0.78 6.77
C ALA A 41 13.57 -0.67 5.22
N HIS A 42 13.19 0.50 4.73
CA HIS A 42 13.10 0.80 3.29
C HIS A 42 12.14 -0.10 2.50
N ALA A 43 11.16 -0.74 3.18
CA ALA A 43 10.10 -1.45 2.48
C ALA A 43 9.26 -0.49 1.61
N VAL A 44 8.77 -1.00 0.47
CA VAL A 44 7.74 -0.35 -0.34
C VAL A 44 6.40 -1.03 -0.12
N ALA A 45 5.36 -0.26 0.18
CA ALA A 45 4.00 -0.76 0.19
C ALA A 45 3.41 -0.65 -1.22
N LEU A 46 3.05 -1.77 -1.81
CA LEU A 46 2.37 -1.85 -3.09
C LEU A 46 0.87 -2.03 -2.84
N HIS A 47 0.08 -1.01 -3.17
CA HIS A 47 -1.39 -1.11 -3.07
C HIS A 47 -2.02 -1.25 -4.45
N ILE A 48 -2.63 -2.41 -4.69
CA ILE A 48 -3.36 -2.73 -5.92
C ILE A 48 -4.85 -2.82 -5.59
N ARG A 49 -5.62 -1.88 -6.12
CA ARG A 49 -7.08 -1.86 -5.98
C ARG A 49 -7.73 -2.47 -7.22
N ARG A 50 -8.60 -3.46 -7.01
CA ARG A 50 -9.43 -4.13 -8.03
C ARG A 50 -10.92 -4.02 -7.65
N GLY A 51 -11.67 -5.03 -7.90
CA GLY A 51 -13.08 -5.13 -7.50
C GLY A 51 -13.98 -4.14 -8.22
N ASP A 52 -14.76 -3.39 -7.46
CA ASP A 52 -15.73 -2.42 -7.98
C ASP A 52 -15.11 -1.28 -8.82
N LYS A 53 -13.82 -1.04 -8.67
CA LYS A 53 -13.11 0.00 -9.43
C LYS A 53 -12.98 -0.29 -10.92
N GLU A 54 -13.07 -1.54 -11.37
CA GLU A 54 -13.14 -1.87 -12.79
C GLU A 54 -14.33 -1.20 -13.48
N LYS A 55 -15.44 -1.04 -12.75
CA LYS A 55 -16.66 -0.38 -13.25
C LYS A 55 -16.54 1.14 -13.29
N GLU A 56 -15.73 1.72 -12.41
CA GLU A 56 -15.56 3.17 -12.28
C GLU A 56 -14.46 3.73 -13.20
N LEU A 57 -13.43 2.94 -13.45
CA LEU A 57 -12.27 3.35 -14.23
C LEU A 57 -12.32 2.69 -15.61
N LYS A 58 -12.31 3.49 -16.67
CA LYS A 58 -12.33 3.00 -18.06
C LYS A 58 -11.13 2.14 -18.43
N SER A 59 -10.05 2.24 -17.68
CA SER A 59 -8.87 1.36 -17.76
C SER A 59 -8.23 1.23 -16.39
N LEU A 60 -8.01 -0.01 -15.94
CA LEU A 60 -7.19 -0.28 -14.76
C LEU A 60 -5.74 -0.46 -15.20
N THR A 61 -4.83 0.05 -14.38
CA THR A 61 -3.40 -0.25 -14.51
C THR A 61 -3.20 -1.76 -14.29
N SER A 62 -2.57 -2.44 -15.25
CA SER A 62 -2.34 -3.88 -15.18
C SER A 62 -1.33 -4.24 -14.07
N ASP A 63 -1.39 -5.48 -13.57
CA ASP A 63 -0.42 -5.99 -12.60
C ASP A 63 1.00 -5.99 -13.17
N GLU A 64 1.14 -6.26 -14.47
CA GLU A 64 2.40 -6.15 -15.20
C GLU A 64 2.98 -4.74 -15.15
N THR A 65 2.14 -3.71 -15.28
CA THR A 65 2.59 -2.31 -15.18
C THR A 65 3.12 -2.02 -13.79
N PHE A 66 2.45 -2.46 -12.71
CA PHE A 66 2.95 -2.30 -11.35
C PHE A 66 4.33 -2.95 -11.17
N VAL A 67 4.48 -4.20 -11.61
CA VAL A 67 5.77 -4.93 -11.51
C VAL A 67 6.85 -4.24 -12.33
N ARG A 68 6.55 -3.83 -13.57
CA ARG A 68 7.49 -3.11 -14.44
C ARG A 68 7.95 -1.80 -13.81
N VAL A 69 7.03 -1.01 -13.25
CA VAL A 69 7.35 0.26 -12.61
C VAL A 69 8.15 0.07 -11.33
N LEU A 70 7.84 -0.93 -10.50
CA LEU A 70 8.65 -1.28 -9.32
C LEU A 70 10.10 -1.58 -9.71
N ASN A 71 10.31 -2.42 -10.72
CA ASN A 71 11.65 -2.79 -11.20
C ASN A 71 12.42 -1.60 -11.78
N ALA A 72 11.74 -0.71 -12.51
CA ALA A 72 12.35 0.44 -13.13
C ALA A 72 12.57 1.62 -12.17
N SER A 73 11.97 1.61 -10.97
CA SER A 73 12.05 2.68 -9.98
C SER A 73 12.72 2.22 -8.68
N ILE A 74 11.95 2.04 -7.63
CA ILE A 74 12.42 1.85 -6.24
C ILE A 74 13.29 0.60 -6.02
N LEU A 75 13.21 -0.40 -6.91
CA LEU A 75 14.07 -1.58 -6.90
C LEU A 75 15.34 -1.39 -7.75
N SER A 76 15.40 -0.36 -8.58
CA SER A 76 16.55 -0.04 -9.44
C SER A 76 17.60 0.75 -8.66
N ALA A 77 18.83 0.23 -8.62
CA ALA A 77 19.95 0.92 -7.99
C ALA A 77 20.31 2.24 -8.70
N GLU A 78 20.18 2.29 -10.02
CA GLU A 78 20.44 3.49 -10.81
C GLU A 78 19.39 4.57 -10.53
N TRP A 79 18.12 4.21 -10.61
CA TRP A 79 17.01 5.14 -10.37
C TRP A 79 17.04 5.68 -8.95
N THR A 80 17.20 4.81 -7.94
CA THR A 80 17.22 5.23 -6.53
C THR A 80 18.40 6.14 -6.21
N LYS A 81 19.57 5.88 -6.81
CA LYS A 81 20.74 6.75 -6.69
C LYS A 81 20.46 8.14 -7.27
N THR A 82 19.85 8.21 -8.45
CA THR A 82 19.53 9.47 -9.13
C THR A 82 18.54 10.31 -8.33
N HIS A 83 17.57 9.65 -7.66
CA HIS A 83 16.51 10.34 -6.90
C HIS A 83 16.82 10.50 -5.41
N GLY A 84 18.01 10.08 -4.96
CA GLY A 84 18.43 10.22 -3.57
C GLY A 84 17.61 9.42 -2.56
N VAL A 85 17.00 8.31 -3.00
CA VAL A 85 16.15 7.45 -2.15
C VAL A 85 16.80 6.11 -1.90
N PRO A 86 16.55 5.45 -0.76
CA PRO A 86 17.08 4.12 -0.51
C PRO A 86 16.43 3.09 -1.44
N ILE A 87 17.24 2.15 -1.92
CA ILE A 87 16.74 1.02 -2.71
C ILE A 87 15.85 0.12 -1.83
N ALA A 88 14.65 -0.20 -2.30
CA ALA A 88 13.80 -1.16 -1.62
C ALA A 88 14.29 -2.60 -1.87
N ARG A 89 14.21 -3.43 -0.84
CA ARG A 89 14.47 -4.87 -0.92
C ARG A 89 13.31 -5.69 -0.36
N HIS A 90 12.26 -5.02 0.05
CA HIS A 90 11.08 -5.63 0.60
C HIS A 90 9.82 -4.96 0.04
N ILE A 91 8.94 -5.77 -0.54
CA ILE A 91 7.66 -5.34 -1.09
C ILE A 91 6.56 -5.87 -0.16
N PHE A 92 5.80 -4.97 0.45
CA PHE A 92 4.57 -5.34 1.15
C PHE A 92 3.38 -5.16 0.22
N VAL A 93 2.68 -6.25 -0.11
CA VAL A 93 1.53 -6.23 -1.02
C VAL A 93 0.23 -6.11 -0.24
N SER A 94 -0.48 -5.00 -0.49
CA SER A 94 -1.82 -4.70 0.04
C SER A 94 -2.82 -4.74 -1.11
N THR A 95 -3.61 -5.79 -1.20
CA THR A 95 -4.66 -5.96 -2.21
C THR A 95 -5.77 -6.85 -1.68
N GLU A 96 -6.99 -6.59 -2.10
CA GLU A 96 -8.15 -7.47 -1.87
C GLU A 96 -8.23 -8.60 -2.90
N ASP A 97 -7.51 -8.49 -4.02
CA ASP A 97 -7.55 -9.42 -5.13
C ASP A 97 -6.48 -10.51 -5.03
N LYS A 98 -6.93 -11.77 -5.09
CA LYS A 98 -6.01 -12.91 -5.03
C LYS A 98 -5.16 -13.03 -6.27
N GLY A 99 -5.71 -12.76 -7.45
CA GLY A 99 -4.99 -12.85 -8.73
C GLY A 99 -3.83 -11.87 -8.79
N SER A 100 -4.06 -10.61 -8.42
CA SER A 100 -3.01 -9.58 -8.34
C SER A 100 -1.92 -9.95 -7.33
N LEU A 101 -2.31 -10.51 -6.16
CA LEU A 101 -1.32 -10.98 -5.19
C LEU A 101 -0.45 -12.09 -5.77
N ASP A 102 -1.07 -13.13 -6.32
CA ASP A 102 -0.37 -14.30 -6.89
C ASP A 102 0.56 -13.86 -8.03
N TYR A 103 0.13 -12.90 -8.87
CA TYR A 103 0.95 -12.33 -9.93
C TYR A 103 2.21 -11.66 -9.39
N VAL A 104 2.07 -10.77 -8.41
CA VAL A 104 3.22 -10.05 -7.82
C VAL A 104 4.17 -11.03 -7.13
N VAL A 105 3.66 -11.97 -6.34
CA VAL A 105 4.47 -12.99 -5.67
C VAL A 105 5.26 -13.82 -6.70
N SER A 106 4.62 -14.24 -7.78
CA SER A 106 5.27 -15.02 -8.85
C SER A 106 6.33 -14.21 -9.60
N ALA A 107 6.05 -12.93 -9.88
CA ALA A 107 6.98 -12.06 -10.60
C ALA A 107 8.30 -11.83 -9.85
N PHE A 108 8.27 -11.85 -8.51
CA PHE A 108 9.45 -11.64 -7.67
C PHE A 108 10.00 -12.91 -7.01
N ALA A 109 9.41 -14.08 -7.27
CA ALA A 109 9.82 -15.35 -6.62
C ALA A 109 11.30 -15.70 -6.81
N ASN A 110 11.89 -15.35 -7.96
CA ASN A 110 13.28 -15.65 -8.32
C ASN A 110 14.14 -14.37 -8.45
N VAL A 111 13.66 -13.22 -7.97
CA VAL A 111 14.45 -12.00 -8.02
C VAL A 111 15.35 -11.94 -6.79
N GLU A 112 16.66 -11.98 -7.03
CA GLU A 112 17.66 -11.99 -5.97
C GLU A 112 17.54 -10.72 -5.09
N ASN A 113 17.64 -10.92 -3.79
CA ASN A 113 17.59 -9.84 -2.78
C ASN A 113 16.28 -9.04 -2.76
N VAL A 114 15.19 -9.54 -3.31
CA VAL A 114 13.85 -8.96 -3.17
C VAL A 114 12.95 -9.93 -2.41
N GLN A 115 12.31 -9.45 -1.36
CA GLN A 115 11.34 -10.22 -0.57
C GLN A 115 9.95 -9.63 -0.75
N VAL A 116 8.96 -10.50 -0.93
CA VAL A 116 7.54 -10.12 -0.99
C VAL A 116 6.86 -10.63 0.27
N SER A 117 6.10 -9.76 0.91
CA SER A 117 5.26 -10.10 2.05
C SER A 117 3.85 -9.55 1.89
N TYR A 118 2.92 -10.14 2.61
CA TYR A 118 1.52 -9.75 2.65
C TYR A 118 0.87 -10.29 3.92
N ALA A 119 -0.21 -9.64 4.37
CA ALA A 119 -1.01 -10.18 5.46
C ALA A 119 -1.82 -11.41 4.99
N THR A 120 -1.83 -12.48 5.76
CA THR A 120 -2.62 -13.70 5.48
C THR A 120 -4.08 -13.46 5.88
N VAL A 121 -4.79 -12.70 5.07
CA VAL A 121 -6.22 -12.39 5.22
C VAL A 121 -7.00 -12.94 4.03
N PRO A 122 -8.32 -13.21 4.18
CA PRO A 122 -9.15 -13.63 3.04
C PRO A 122 -9.07 -12.63 1.89
N ARG A 123 -8.96 -13.13 0.67
CA ARG A 123 -8.98 -12.36 -0.57
C ARG A 123 -9.96 -12.96 -1.55
N HIS A 124 -10.42 -12.16 -2.48
CA HIS A 124 -11.47 -12.51 -3.41
C HIS A 124 -10.97 -12.36 -4.86
N SER A 125 -11.84 -12.74 -5.80
CA SER A 125 -11.60 -12.47 -7.22
C SER A 125 -11.87 -10.99 -7.53
N SER A 126 -11.29 -10.50 -8.61
CA SER A 126 -11.35 -9.12 -9.09
C SER A 126 -12.76 -8.53 -9.24
N THR A 127 -13.80 -9.36 -9.24
CA THR A 127 -15.20 -8.94 -9.44
C THR A 127 -15.97 -8.67 -8.15
N SER A 128 -15.42 -9.02 -6.99
CA SER A 128 -16.12 -8.88 -5.71
C SER A 128 -16.08 -7.45 -5.18
N SER A 129 -17.24 -6.95 -4.74
CA SER A 129 -17.31 -5.66 -4.03
C SER A 129 -16.92 -5.81 -2.55
N PRO A 130 -16.49 -4.73 -1.87
CA PRO A 130 -16.22 -4.77 -0.42
C PRO A 130 -17.42 -5.26 0.41
N MET A 131 -18.65 -4.96 -0.06
CA MET A 131 -19.86 -5.42 0.61
C MET A 131 -20.07 -6.94 0.48
N GLU A 132 -19.72 -7.53 -0.66
CA GLU A 132 -19.78 -8.99 -0.84
C GLU A 132 -18.73 -9.69 0.02
N ILE A 133 -17.54 -9.11 0.11
CA ILE A 133 -16.47 -9.58 1.00
C ILE A 133 -16.97 -9.53 2.46
N ALA A 134 -17.51 -8.40 2.89
CA ALA A 134 -18.02 -8.23 4.24
C ALA A 134 -19.15 -9.21 4.60
N LYS A 135 -19.96 -9.62 3.62
CA LYS A 135 -21.00 -10.66 3.82
C LYS A 135 -20.39 -12.05 4.08
N GLN A 136 -19.23 -12.35 3.47
CA GLN A 136 -18.59 -13.66 3.58
C GLN A 136 -17.74 -13.78 4.86
N VAL A 137 -16.93 -12.76 5.17
CA VAL A 137 -16.01 -12.80 6.32
C VAL A 137 -16.57 -12.12 7.57
N GLY A 138 -17.70 -11.43 7.45
CA GLY A 138 -18.30 -10.58 8.45
C GLY A 138 -17.75 -9.14 8.40
N PRO A 139 -18.61 -8.12 8.61
CA PRO A 139 -18.21 -6.71 8.49
C PRO A 139 -17.10 -6.31 9.47
N HIS A 140 -17.12 -6.83 10.69
CA HIS A 140 -16.06 -6.59 11.67
C HIS A 140 -14.71 -7.10 11.17
N ASN A 141 -14.65 -8.32 10.66
CA ASN A 141 -13.42 -8.90 10.15
C ASN A 141 -12.91 -8.13 8.93
N GLU A 142 -13.79 -7.72 8.02
CA GLU A 142 -13.40 -6.93 6.84
C GLU A 142 -12.77 -5.59 7.23
N VAL A 143 -13.39 -4.87 8.17
CA VAL A 143 -12.84 -3.61 8.69
C VAL A 143 -11.45 -3.83 9.30
N PHE A 144 -11.28 -4.80 10.19
CA PHE A 144 -10.00 -5.03 10.84
C PHE A 144 -8.92 -5.60 9.92
N ASN A 145 -9.28 -6.37 8.89
CA ASN A 145 -8.35 -6.79 7.85
C ASN A 145 -7.86 -5.59 7.01
N SER A 146 -8.76 -4.66 6.73
CA SER A 146 -8.41 -3.41 6.04
C SER A 146 -7.51 -2.52 6.91
N LEU A 147 -7.82 -2.37 8.20
CA LEU A 147 -7.00 -1.61 9.15
C LEU A 147 -5.61 -2.25 9.37
N LEU A 148 -5.51 -3.57 9.37
CA LEU A 148 -4.23 -4.30 9.40
C LEU A 148 -3.37 -3.95 8.17
N ASN A 149 -3.93 -4.03 6.97
CA ASN A 149 -3.22 -3.67 5.74
C ASN A 149 -2.83 -2.19 5.72
N LEU A 150 -3.70 -1.30 6.21
CA LEU A 150 -3.40 0.12 6.37
C LEU A 150 -2.24 0.34 7.34
N ARG A 151 -2.29 -0.29 8.51
CA ARG A 151 -1.25 -0.19 9.55
C ARG A 151 0.13 -0.60 9.02
N LEU A 152 0.20 -1.68 8.25
CA LEU A 152 1.44 -2.15 7.63
C LEU A 152 1.88 -1.18 6.51
N SER A 153 0.97 -0.76 5.64
CA SER A 153 1.30 0.17 4.55
C SER A 153 1.83 1.52 5.05
N VAL A 154 1.31 2.02 6.17
CA VAL A 154 1.77 3.29 6.79
C VAL A 154 3.21 3.19 7.32
N GLN A 155 3.69 2.01 7.66
CA GLN A 155 5.08 1.81 8.10
C GLN A 155 6.09 1.78 6.95
N ALA A 156 5.63 1.64 5.70
CA ALA A 156 6.53 1.55 4.55
C ALA A 156 7.23 2.89 4.28
N HIS A 157 8.52 2.82 3.94
CA HIS A 157 9.29 4.01 3.55
C HIS A 157 8.71 4.64 2.27
N SER A 158 8.30 3.83 1.32
CA SER A 158 7.74 4.28 0.04
C SER A 158 6.41 3.58 -0.24
N VAL A 159 5.58 4.20 -1.06
CA VAL A 159 4.29 3.65 -1.48
C VAL A 159 4.19 3.67 -3.00
N MET A 160 3.68 2.58 -3.58
CA MET A 160 3.24 2.53 -4.96
C MET A 160 1.76 2.20 -5.02
N GLY A 161 1.00 2.97 -5.78
CA GLY A 161 -0.43 2.75 -5.97
C GLY A 161 -1.06 3.86 -6.80
N ILE A 162 -2.27 3.65 -7.28
CA ILE A 162 -3.00 4.62 -8.09
C ILE A 162 -3.50 5.76 -7.20
N PHE A 163 -3.02 6.97 -7.40
CA PHE A 163 -3.35 8.15 -6.56
C PHE A 163 -4.83 8.54 -6.60
N ARG A 164 -5.55 8.16 -7.64
CA ARG A 164 -7.02 8.33 -7.71
C ARG A 164 -7.78 7.47 -6.69
N SER A 165 -7.12 6.46 -6.11
CA SER A 165 -7.69 5.69 -5.00
C SER A 165 -7.65 6.48 -3.70
N ASN A 166 -8.82 6.65 -3.05
CA ASN A 166 -8.91 7.26 -1.73
C ASN A 166 -8.05 6.50 -0.70
N TRP A 167 -7.91 5.20 -0.85
CA TRP A 167 -7.12 4.37 0.06
C TRP A 167 -5.62 4.66 -0.06
N VAL A 168 -5.10 4.83 -1.28
CA VAL A 168 -3.70 5.19 -1.52
C VAL A 168 -3.40 6.58 -0.96
N ARG A 169 -4.31 7.54 -1.17
CA ARG A 169 -4.18 8.89 -0.56
C ARG A 169 -4.16 8.83 0.96
N LEU A 170 -5.05 8.03 1.54
CA LEU A 170 -5.11 7.81 2.98
C LEU A 170 -3.79 7.23 3.52
N ILE A 171 -3.25 6.19 2.87
CA ILE A 171 -1.95 5.62 3.24
C ILE A 171 -0.87 6.71 3.23
N ASN A 172 -0.82 7.52 2.18
CA ASN A 172 0.21 8.54 2.05
C ASN A 172 0.08 9.66 3.10
N GLU A 173 -1.14 10.11 3.39
CA GLU A 173 -1.42 11.11 4.44
C GLU A 173 -1.02 10.61 5.83
N LEU A 174 -1.40 9.38 6.17
CA LEU A 174 -1.04 8.78 7.46
C LEU A 174 0.45 8.48 7.57
N ARG A 175 1.09 8.09 6.48
CA ARG A 175 2.54 7.88 6.43
C ARG A 175 3.31 9.16 6.73
N SER A 176 2.85 10.28 6.18
CA SER A 176 3.48 11.59 6.38
C SER A 176 3.28 12.12 7.80
N THR A 177 2.22 11.73 8.48
CA THR A 177 1.88 12.23 9.83
C THR A 177 2.30 11.26 10.93
N ILE A 178 1.59 10.13 11.06
CA ILE A 178 1.86 9.16 12.14
C ILE A 178 3.02 8.21 11.85
N GLY A 179 3.32 7.97 10.57
CA GLY A 179 4.46 7.15 10.13
C GLY A 179 5.79 7.89 10.15
N CYS A 180 5.79 9.21 10.25
CA CYS A 180 6.99 10.07 10.19
C CYS A 180 7.84 9.87 8.92
N HIS A 181 7.20 9.49 7.81
CA HIS A 181 7.84 9.26 6.50
C HIS A 181 7.50 10.37 5.50
N SER A 182 7.60 11.63 5.93
CA SER A 182 7.26 12.80 5.09
C SER A 182 8.08 12.89 3.80
N ASN A 183 9.28 12.34 3.80
CA ASN A 183 10.17 12.32 2.63
C ASN A 183 10.10 11.01 1.82
N GLY A 184 9.19 10.11 2.20
CA GLY A 184 9.02 8.84 1.50
C GLY A 184 8.31 9.03 0.16
N LEU A 185 8.86 8.38 -0.88
CA LEU A 185 8.28 8.43 -2.22
C LEU A 185 6.87 7.86 -2.29
N MET A 186 6.05 8.52 -3.11
CA MET A 186 4.85 7.93 -3.66
C MET A 186 5.00 7.80 -5.18
N ILE A 187 4.73 6.63 -5.71
CA ILE A 187 4.82 6.31 -7.13
C ILE A 187 3.43 5.93 -7.63
N ASP A 188 2.93 6.66 -8.63
CA ASP A 188 1.68 6.34 -9.33
C ASP A 188 2.00 5.72 -10.69
N PRO A 189 1.83 4.39 -10.87
CA PRO A 189 2.18 3.72 -12.12
C PRO A 189 1.21 4.04 -13.27
N SER A 190 0.12 4.75 -13.03
CA SER A 190 -0.81 5.20 -14.07
C SER A 190 -0.42 6.53 -14.71
N GLU A 191 0.48 7.27 -14.10
CA GLU A 191 0.92 8.57 -14.61
C GLU A 191 2.13 8.42 -15.53
N PRO A 192 2.20 9.20 -16.64
CA PRO A 192 3.31 9.12 -17.59
C PRO A 192 4.66 9.51 -16.98
N ASP A 193 4.65 10.37 -15.97
CA ASP A 193 5.85 10.91 -15.31
C ASP A 193 6.23 10.16 -14.02
N TRP A 194 5.74 8.93 -13.84
CA TRP A 194 6.05 8.13 -12.64
C TRP A 194 7.57 7.99 -12.37
N LEU A 195 8.40 8.13 -13.41
CA LEU A 195 9.87 8.12 -13.32
C LEU A 195 10.45 9.31 -12.54
N ASN A 196 9.75 10.42 -12.49
CA ASN A 196 10.22 11.65 -11.85
C ASN A 196 9.97 11.66 -10.33
N GLY A 197 9.29 10.65 -9.82
CA GLY A 197 8.98 10.50 -8.39
C GLY A 197 8.11 11.66 -7.88
N TYR A 198 6.84 11.42 -7.66
CA TYR A 198 6.04 12.39 -6.91
C TYR A 198 6.49 12.37 -5.44
N SER A 199 7.40 13.26 -5.07
CA SER A 199 7.39 13.74 -3.72
C SER A 199 6.16 14.64 -3.61
N LEU A 200 5.14 14.23 -2.88
CA LEU A 200 4.20 15.21 -2.36
C LEU A 200 5.02 16.08 -1.40
N GLU A 201 5.52 17.20 -1.89
CA GLU A 201 6.04 18.22 -1.03
C GLU A 201 4.87 18.73 -0.18
N TRP A 202 4.91 18.39 1.09
CA TRP A 202 3.95 18.84 2.09
C TRP A 202 4.30 20.26 2.56
#